data_9d516729b719190c6c53559d79adc75d
#
_entry.id   9d516729b719190c6c53559d79adc75d
#
_cell.length_a   1.000
_cell.length_b   1.000
_cell.length_c   1.000
_cell.angle_alpha   90.00
_cell.angle_beta   90.00
_cell.angle_gamma   90.00
#
_symmetry.space_group_name_H-M   'P 1'
#
loop_
_entity.id
_entity.type
_entity.pdbx_description
1 polymer ?
#
loop_
_entity_poly.entity_id
_entity_poly.type
_entity_poly.pdbx_seq_one_letter_code
_entity_poly.pdbx_strand_id
1 'polypeptide(L)'
;MSKETKLPPVRPFHSDFRWDGVELLRYKMDASTPFKDVTRQVLFHDPDIAAELRYFEVAPGGYSTLERHEHAHAVLILRGSGRVLLGEAVHELGTNDLVSIPGMTWHQFRAGSEAPLGFLCMVNMARDKPRLPNAQELEEMRAVPAVAAFLSD
;
A
#
# COMPACT_ATOMS: atom_id res chain seq x y z
N MET A 1 23.20 5.16 23.87
CA MET A 1 23.02 6.05 22.72
C MET A 1 22.90 5.19 21.46
N SER A 2 21.72 5.09 20.91
CA SER A 2 21.56 4.52 19.58
C SER A 2 22.28 5.45 18.60
N LYS A 3 23.27 4.95 17.87
CA LYS A 3 23.81 5.67 16.73
C LYS A 3 22.66 5.78 15.73
N GLU A 4 22.06 6.97 15.63
CA GLU A 4 21.21 7.26 14.49
C GLU A 4 22.05 7.01 13.25
N THR A 5 21.69 5.97 12.53
CA THR A 5 22.37 5.66 11.27
C THR A 5 21.92 6.72 10.28
N LYS A 6 22.75 7.76 10.12
CA LYS A 6 22.46 8.82 9.17
C LYS A 6 22.24 8.21 7.79
N LEU A 7 21.10 8.52 7.18
CA LEU A 7 20.81 8.04 5.82
C LEU A 7 21.90 8.50 4.84
N PRO A 8 22.29 7.66 3.90
CA PRO A 8 23.23 8.08 2.86
C PRO A 8 22.61 9.21 2.02
N PRO A 9 23.42 10.15 1.51
CA PRO A 9 22.90 11.27 0.73
C PRO A 9 22.20 10.83 -0.57
N VAL A 10 22.57 9.68 -1.09
CA VAL A 10 21.95 9.06 -2.27
C VAL A 10 21.79 7.57 -2.02
N ARG A 11 20.62 7.05 -2.31
CA ARG A 11 20.37 5.61 -2.40
C ARG A 11 20.21 5.24 -3.88
N PRO A 12 21.20 4.59 -4.49
CA PRO A 12 21.07 4.18 -5.87
C PRO A 12 19.89 3.24 -6.08
N PHE A 13 19.16 3.47 -7.17
CA PHE A 13 18.15 2.56 -7.65
C PHE A 13 18.80 1.43 -8.44
N HIS A 14 18.37 0.21 -8.14
CA HIS A 14 18.74 -0.98 -8.91
C HIS A 14 17.57 -1.43 -9.78
N SER A 15 17.82 -2.32 -10.72
CA SER A 15 16.74 -2.97 -11.48
C SER A 15 15.75 -3.68 -10.55
N ASP A 16 14.54 -3.93 -11.03
CA ASP A 16 13.47 -4.59 -10.29
C ASP A 16 12.98 -3.84 -9.04
N PHE A 17 13.05 -2.52 -9.08
CA PHE A 17 12.56 -1.66 -8.00
C PHE A 17 13.15 -2.04 -6.64
N ARG A 18 14.48 -2.13 -6.61
CA ARG A 18 15.27 -2.30 -5.41
C ARG A 18 16.16 -1.08 -5.24
N TRP A 19 16.39 -0.69 -3.99
CA TRP A 19 17.29 0.42 -3.63
C TRP A 19 18.46 -0.09 -2.80
N ASP A 20 19.62 0.49 -3.01
CA ASP A 20 20.85 0.08 -2.33
C ASP A 20 20.71 0.21 -0.81
N GLY A 21 21.11 -0.84 -0.08
CA GLY A 21 21.07 -0.86 1.38
C GLY A 21 19.68 -0.93 2.01
N VAL A 22 18.62 -1.13 1.22
CA VAL A 22 17.24 -1.24 1.72
C VAL A 22 16.81 -2.70 1.77
N GLU A 23 16.33 -3.13 2.95
CA GLU A 23 15.81 -4.46 3.15
C GLU A 23 14.45 -4.65 2.46
N LEU A 24 14.30 -5.77 1.74
CA LEU A 24 13.01 -6.19 1.20
C LEU A 24 12.26 -7.00 2.25
N LEU A 25 11.16 -6.47 2.73
CA LEU A 25 10.28 -7.13 3.68
C LEU A 25 9.14 -7.84 2.92
N ARG A 26 9.06 -9.16 3.07
CA ARG A 26 7.96 -9.97 2.52
C ARG A 26 6.96 -10.26 3.62
N TYR A 27 5.69 -10.00 3.35
CA TYR A 27 4.63 -10.39 4.26
C TYR A 27 4.37 -11.88 4.15
N LYS A 28 4.46 -12.60 5.27
CA LYS A 28 4.15 -14.03 5.32
C LYS A 28 2.65 -14.24 5.16
N MET A 29 2.28 -15.20 4.33
CA MET A 29 0.90 -15.55 4.04
C MET A 29 0.54 -16.92 4.57
N ASP A 30 -0.71 -17.04 5.03
CA ASP A 30 -1.41 -18.30 5.28
C ASP A 30 -2.87 -18.16 4.81
N ALA A 31 -3.71 -19.16 5.02
CA ALA A 31 -5.09 -19.15 4.56
C ALA A 31 -5.96 -18.05 5.20
N SER A 32 -5.50 -17.44 6.30
CA SER A 32 -6.23 -16.40 7.05
C SER A 32 -5.75 -14.99 6.78
N THR A 33 -4.66 -14.78 6.02
CA THR A 33 -4.12 -13.44 5.80
C THR A 33 -5.01 -12.60 4.89
N PRO A 34 -5.23 -11.31 5.26
CA PRO A 34 -6.11 -10.42 4.49
C PRO A 34 -5.42 -9.74 3.30
N PHE A 35 -4.24 -10.21 2.92
CA PHE A 35 -3.44 -9.70 1.78
C PHE A 35 -2.85 -10.89 1.01
N LYS A 36 -2.37 -10.63 -0.20
CA LYS A 36 -1.73 -11.62 -1.05
C LYS A 36 -0.55 -11.02 -1.81
N ASP A 37 0.62 -11.65 -1.67
CA ASP A 37 1.85 -11.35 -2.43
C ASP A 37 2.26 -9.87 -2.39
N VAL A 38 2.46 -9.34 -1.18
CA VAL A 38 2.87 -7.96 -0.93
C VAL A 38 4.27 -7.91 -0.34
N THR A 39 5.10 -7.01 -0.87
CA THR A 39 6.42 -6.68 -0.31
C THR A 39 6.50 -5.20 0.03
N ARG A 40 7.40 -4.84 0.95
CA ARG A 40 7.62 -3.47 1.39
C ARG A 40 9.11 -3.18 1.53
N GLN A 41 9.49 -1.99 1.15
CA GLN A 41 10.81 -1.42 1.38
C GLN A 41 10.64 -0.04 2.03
N VAL A 42 11.28 0.19 3.17
CA VAL A 42 11.30 1.51 3.82
C VAL A 42 12.48 2.29 3.25
N LEU A 43 12.19 3.30 2.44
CA LEU A 43 13.20 4.07 1.71
C LEU A 43 13.74 5.24 2.51
N PHE A 44 12.89 5.88 3.28
CA PHE A 44 13.22 7.07 4.05
C PHE A 44 12.34 7.14 5.28
N HIS A 45 12.94 7.62 6.36
CA HIS A 45 12.22 7.91 7.59
C HIS A 45 13.00 8.95 8.37
N ASP A 46 12.31 9.98 8.84
CA ASP A 46 12.92 11.08 9.58
C ASP A 46 11.97 11.60 10.64
N PRO A 47 12.34 11.50 11.94
CA PRO A 47 11.49 11.98 13.03
C PRO A 47 11.31 13.49 13.05
N ASP A 48 12.25 14.26 12.50
CA ASP A 48 12.13 15.72 12.51
C ASP A 48 11.00 16.24 11.63
N ILE A 49 10.72 15.53 10.53
CA ILE A 49 9.56 15.82 9.68
C ILE A 49 8.41 14.84 9.91
N ALA A 50 8.56 13.92 10.85
CA ALA A 50 7.57 12.91 11.22
C ALA A 50 7.03 12.11 10.03
N ALA A 51 7.85 11.86 9.01
CA ALA A 51 7.45 11.22 7.78
C ALA A 51 8.23 9.94 7.49
N GLU A 52 7.54 8.99 6.85
CA GLU A 52 8.12 7.75 6.33
C GLU A 52 7.70 7.59 4.87
N LEU A 53 8.67 7.28 4.01
CA LEU A 53 8.45 6.96 2.61
C LEU A 53 8.75 5.49 2.39
N ARG A 54 7.76 4.74 1.89
CA ARG A 54 7.85 3.30 1.64
C ARG A 54 7.54 3.00 0.18
N TYR A 55 8.19 1.95 -0.34
CA TYR A 55 7.79 1.34 -1.59
C TYR A 55 7.12 0.00 -1.32
N PHE A 56 5.91 -0.15 -1.84
CA PHE A 56 5.17 -1.42 -1.84
C PHE A 56 5.12 -2.00 -3.22
N GLU A 57 5.18 -3.32 -3.30
CA GLU A 57 4.92 -4.03 -4.54
C GLU A 57 3.94 -5.16 -4.29
N VAL A 58 2.90 -5.18 -5.10
CA VAL A 58 1.88 -6.22 -5.12
C VAL A 58 2.12 -7.05 -6.37
N ALA A 59 2.40 -8.34 -6.21
CA ALA A 59 2.66 -9.24 -7.34
C ALA A 59 1.41 -9.41 -8.24
N PRO A 60 1.59 -9.86 -9.49
CA PRO A 60 0.44 -10.09 -10.37
C PRO A 60 -0.64 -10.95 -9.72
N GLY A 61 -1.88 -10.49 -9.75
CA GLY A 61 -3.02 -11.15 -9.11
C GLY A 61 -3.08 -11.02 -7.59
N GLY A 62 -2.12 -10.29 -6.98
CA GLY A 62 -2.10 -10.02 -5.55
C GLY A 62 -2.95 -8.81 -5.14
N TYR A 63 -3.05 -8.61 -3.84
CA TYR A 63 -3.80 -7.49 -3.25
C TYR A 63 -3.31 -7.14 -1.86
N SER A 64 -3.42 -5.86 -1.50
CA SER A 64 -3.15 -5.38 -0.15
C SER A 64 -4.33 -5.67 0.79
N THR A 65 -4.13 -5.42 2.08
CA THR A 65 -5.20 -5.53 3.07
C THR A 65 -6.30 -4.52 2.78
N LEU A 66 -7.56 -4.95 2.87
CA LEU A 66 -8.72 -4.04 2.93
C LEU A 66 -8.78 -3.47 4.33
N GLU A 67 -8.51 -2.18 4.48
CA GLU A 67 -8.35 -1.53 5.77
C GLU A 67 -8.73 -0.05 5.75
N ARG A 68 -8.92 0.52 6.93
CA ARG A 68 -8.95 1.96 7.15
C ARG A 68 -8.22 2.33 8.44
N HIS A 69 -7.80 3.57 8.53
CA HIS A 69 -7.09 4.14 9.68
C HIS A 69 -7.28 5.66 9.73
N GLU A 70 -7.00 6.28 10.86
CA GLU A 70 -7.21 7.72 11.06
C GLU A 70 -6.22 8.55 10.24
N HIS A 71 -4.97 8.10 10.09
CA HIS A 71 -3.98 8.84 9.31
C HIS A 71 -4.29 8.77 7.81
N ALA A 72 -4.09 9.89 7.13
CA ALA A 72 -4.12 9.95 5.67
C ALA A 72 -2.78 9.52 5.09
N HIS A 73 -2.77 9.12 3.83
CA HIS A 73 -1.52 8.89 3.10
C HIS A 73 -1.65 9.22 1.61
N ALA A 74 -0.51 9.53 1.00
CA ALA A 74 -0.39 9.74 -0.43
C ALA A 74 0.34 8.58 -1.07
N VAL A 75 -0.14 8.15 -2.23
CA VAL A 75 0.42 7.03 -2.99
C VAL A 75 0.71 7.49 -4.41
N LEU A 76 1.94 7.25 -4.86
CA LEU A 76 2.36 7.52 -6.24
C LEU A 76 2.69 6.19 -6.92
N ILE A 77 1.98 5.88 -8.01
CA ILE A 77 2.21 4.65 -8.78
C ILE A 77 3.50 4.79 -9.57
N LEU A 78 4.46 3.88 -9.36
CA LEU A 78 5.74 3.87 -10.06
C LEU A 78 5.88 2.73 -11.06
N ARG A 79 5.17 1.62 -10.86
CA ARG A 79 5.34 0.42 -11.69
C ARG A 79 4.00 -0.25 -11.96
N GLY A 80 3.80 -0.61 -13.22
CA GLY A 80 2.67 -1.44 -13.63
C GLY A 80 1.33 -0.72 -13.62
N SER A 81 0.29 -1.52 -13.43
CA SER A 81 -1.10 -1.08 -13.40
C SER A 81 -1.92 -1.94 -12.46
N GLY A 82 -3.06 -1.43 -12.07
CA GLY A 82 -3.95 -2.14 -11.17
C GLY A 82 -5.20 -1.32 -10.86
N ARG A 83 -5.81 -1.60 -9.73
CA ARG A 83 -7.02 -0.92 -9.27
C ARG A 83 -6.92 -0.60 -7.78
N VAL A 84 -7.62 0.43 -7.37
CA VAL A 84 -7.77 0.77 -5.96
C VAL A 84 -9.24 0.97 -5.62
N LEU A 85 -9.65 0.38 -4.50
CA LEU A 85 -10.91 0.70 -3.84
C LEU A 85 -10.67 1.87 -2.88
N LEU A 86 -11.45 2.93 -3.05
CA LEU A 86 -11.49 4.08 -2.14
C LEU A 86 -12.94 4.34 -1.73
N GLY A 87 -13.29 4.00 -0.50
CA GLY A 87 -14.67 4.12 -0.02
C GLY A 87 -15.62 3.23 -0.83
N GLU A 88 -16.45 3.84 -1.65
CA GLU A 88 -17.44 3.14 -2.49
C GLU A 88 -17.08 3.15 -3.99
N ALA A 89 -15.93 3.70 -4.35
CA ALA A 89 -15.49 3.84 -5.74
C ALA A 89 -14.25 3.01 -6.03
N VAL A 90 -14.21 2.41 -7.21
CA VAL A 90 -13.06 1.68 -7.74
C VAL A 90 -12.42 2.50 -8.85
N HIS A 91 -11.11 2.68 -8.78
CA HIS A 91 -10.34 3.45 -9.76
C HIS A 91 -9.30 2.58 -10.43
N GLU A 92 -9.18 2.72 -11.75
CA GLU A 92 -8.06 2.18 -12.52
C GLU A 92 -6.80 3.01 -12.25
N LEU A 93 -5.66 2.32 -12.14
CA LEU A 93 -4.37 2.95 -11.84
C LEU A 93 -3.34 2.64 -12.93
N GLY A 94 -2.59 3.64 -13.30
CA GLY A 94 -1.42 3.54 -14.16
C GLY A 94 -0.22 4.27 -13.58
N THR A 95 0.94 4.05 -14.19
CA THR A 95 2.21 4.67 -13.77
C THR A 95 2.09 6.20 -13.75
N ASN A 96 2.61 6.80 -12.69
CA ASN A 96 2.58 8.22 -12.35
C ASN A 96 1.22 8.74 -11.83
N ASP A 97 0.22 7.92 -11.69
CA ASP A 97 -1.02 8.34 -11.02
C ASP A 97 -0.76 8.58 -9.53
N LEU A 98 -1.35 9.67 -9.03
CA LEU A 98 -1.31 10.03 -7.62
C LEU A 98 -2.65 9.69 -6.97
N VAL A 99 -2.59 8.94 -5.87
CA VAL A 99 -3.76 8.57 -5.08
C VAL A 99 -3.67 9.24 -3.72
N SER A 100 -4.69 10.01 -3.35
CA SER A 100 -4.83 10.59 -2.02
C SER A 100 -5.84 9.77 -1.24
N ILE A 101 -5.44 9.24 -0.09
CA ILE A 101 -6.30 8.42 0.76
C ILE A 101 -6.57 9.19 2.05
N PRO A 102 -7.77 9.78 2.21
CA PRO A 102 -8.14 10.47 3.43
C PRO A 102 -8.25 9.52 4.62
N GLY A 103 -8.16 10.08 5.84
CA GLY A 103 -8.40 9.31 7.05
C GLY A 103 -9.76 8.62 7.06
N MET A 104 -9.84 7.46 7.65
CA MET A 104 -11.05 6.63 7.83
C MET A 104 -11.75 6.21 6.53
N THR A 105 -11.02 6.20 5.41
CA THR A 105 -11.53 5.73 4.12
C THR A 105 -11.11 4.28 3.89
N TRP A 106 -12.06 3.40 3.64
CA TRP A 106 -11.78 2.01 3.26
C TRP A 106 -10.98 1.99 1.96
N HIS A 107 -9.87 1.26 1.94
CA HIS A 107 -9.03 1.17 0.75
C HIS A 107 -8.37 -0.20 0.63
N GLN A 108 -8.14 -0.60 -0.61
CA GLN A 108 -7.40 -1.80 -0.98
C GLN A 108 -6.82 -1.63 -2.38
N PHE A 109 -5.57 -2.02 -2.56
CA PHE A 109 -4.91 -2.07 -3.86
C PHE A 109 -4.92 -3.49 -4.41
N ARG A 110 -5.17 -3.62 -5.70
CA ARG A 110 -5.09 -4.90 -6.43
C ARG A 110 -4.24 -4.74 -7.69
N ALA A 111 -3.26 -5.62 -7.85
CA ALA A 111 -2.52 -5.73 -9.10
C ALA A 111 -3.36 -6.45 -10.15
N GLY A 112 -3.15 -6.11 -11.43
CA GLY A 112 -3.67 -6.91 -12.53
C GLY A 112 -2.98 -8.26 -12.61
N SER A 113 -3.48 -9.15 -13.48
CA SER A 113 -2.94 -10.50 -13.65
C SER A 113 -1.62 -10.55 -14.42
N GLU A 114 -1.30 -9.48 -15.18
CA GLU A 114 -0.19 -9.47 -16.14
C GLU A 114 1.10 -8.88 -15.57
N ALA A 115 1.00 -7.93 -14.63
CA ALA A 115 2.15 -7.20 -14.12
C ALA A 115 1.99 -6.86 -12.63
N PRO A 116 3.09 -6.68 -11.91
CA PRO A 116 3.04 -6.19 -10.54
C PRO A 116 2.56 -4.73 -10.50
N LEU A 117 1.97 -4.34 -9.37
CA LEU A 117 1.65 -2.94 -9.06
C LEU A 117 2.64 -2.46 -8.00
N GLY A 118 3.47 -1.51 -8.36
CA GLY A 118 4.46 -0.92 -7.45
C GLY A 118 4.18 0.55 -7.18
N PHE A 119 4.26 0.96 -5.92
CA PHE A 119 3.95 2.34 -5.56
C PHE A 119 4.72 2.84 -4.33
N LEU A 120 4.99 4.14 -4.33
CA LEU A 120 5.46 4.87 -3.16
C LEU A 120 4.28 5.23 -2.27
N CYS A 121 4.46 5.09 -0.96
CA CYS A 121 3.50 5.51 0.04
C CYS A 121 4.17 6.43 1.05
N MET A 122 3.65 7.65 1.19
CA MET A 122 4.10 8.60 2.20
C MET A 122 3.08 8.67 3.34
N VAL A 123 3.56 8.45 4.55
CA VAL A 123 2.72 8.44 5.76
C VAL A 123 3.39 9.17 6.90
N ASN A 124 2.60 9.58 7.89
CA ASN A 124 3.10 10.06 9.17
C ASN A 124 3.75 8.89 9.94
N MET A 125 4.84 9.15 10.65
CA MET A 125 5.47 8.16 11.52
C MET A 125 4.60 7.78 12.72
N ALA A 126 3.84 8.72 13.26
CA ALA A 126 2.84 8.47 14.28
C ALA A 126 1.54 8.01 13.60
N ARG A 127 1.24 6.73 13.70
CA ARG A 127 0.10 6.11 13.02
C ARG A 127 -0.73 5.28 14.00
N ASP A 128 -2.04 5.32 13.82
CA ASP A 128 -2.94 4.37 14.44
C ASP A 128 -2.85 2.99 13.76
N LYS A 129 -3.27 1.97 14.47
CA LYS A 129 -3.32 0.61 13.94
C LYS A 129 -4.43 0.52 12.88
N PRO A 130 -4.15 -0.01 11.68
CA PRO A 130 -5.19 -0.25 10.69
C PRO A 130 -6.30 -1.15 11.21
N ARG A 131 -7.53 -0.81 10.84
CA ARG A 131 -8.72 -1.56 11.21
C ARG A 131 -9.28 -2.30 9.99
N LEU A 132 -9.58 -3.59 10.17
CA LEU A 132 -10.24 -4.39 9.16
C LEU A 132 -11.75 -4.26 9.31
N PRO A 133 -12.54 -4.43 8.21
CA PRO A 133 -13.99 -4.42 8.30
C PRO A 133 -14.51 -5.64 9.07
N ASN A 134 -15.54 -5.42 9.88
CA ASN A 134 -16.30 -6.50 10.47
C ASN A 134 -17.30 -7.07 9.44
N ALA A 135 -18.03 -8.12 9.81
CA ALA A 135 -18.97 -8.80 8.91
C ALA A 135 -20.10 -7.87 8.41
N GLN A 136 -20.60 -7.00 9.28
CA GLN A 136 -21.63 -6.03 8.91
C GLN A 136 -21.11 -4.97 7.96
N GLU A 137 -19.93 -4.45 8.23
CA GLU A 137 -19.27 -3.45 7.37
C GLU A 137 -18.98 -4.03 5.97
N LEU A 138 -18.54 -5.30 5.90
CA LEU A 138 -18.36 -6.00 4.61
C LEU A 138 -19.68 -6.15 3.85
N GLU A 139 -20.75 -6.49 4.53
CA GLU A 139 -22.07 -6.61 3.93
C GLU A 139 -22.55 -5.26 3.36
N GLU A 140 -22.37 -4.18 4.12
CA GLU A 140 -22.67 -2.82 3.67
C GLU A 140 -21.83 -2.42 2.44
N MET A 141 -20.53 -2.72 2.43
CA MET A 141 -19.68 -2.48 1.27
C MET A 141 -20.15 -3.26 0.05
N ARG A 142 -20.49 -4.53 0.20
CA ARG A 142 -20.95 -5.39 -0.90
C ARG A 142 -22.34 -5.02 -1.42
N ALA A 143 -23.08 -4.18 -0.71
CA ALA A 143 -24.33 -3.63 -1.22
C ALA A 143 -24.10 -2.65 -2.39
N VAL A 144 -22.88 -2.12 -2.54
CA VAL A 144 -22.48 -1.32 -3.71
C VAL A 144 -21.95 -2.28 -4.79
N PRO A 145 -22.57 -2.38 -5.97
CA PRO A 145 -22.23 -3.39 -6.98
C PRO A 145 -20.77 -3.36 -7.43
N ALA A 146 -20.20 -2.16 -7.63
CA ALA A 146 -18.79 -2.02 -8.04
C ALA A 146 -17.83 -2.52 -6.96
N VAL A 147 -18.14 -2.29 -5.69
CA VAL A 147 -17.36 -2.77 -4.55
C VAL A 147 -17.48 -4.29 -4.42
N ALA A 148 -18.68 -4.83 -4.54
CA ALA A 148 -18.89 -6.28 -4.52
C ALA A 148 -18.08 -6.98 -5.62
N ALA A 149 -18.10 -6.46 -6.83
CA ALA A 149 -17.30 -6.99 -7.95
C ALA A 149 -15.80 -6.94 -7.66
N PHE A 150 -15.31 -5.82 -7.13
CA PHE A 150 -13.89 -5.64 -6.77
C PHE A 150 -13.44 -6.64 -5.70
N LEU A 151 -14.24 -6.85 -4.66
CA LEU A 151 -13.91 -7.74 -3.54
C LEU A 151 -14.03 -9.22 -3.90
N SER A 152 -14.66 -9.54 -5.03
CA SER A 152 -14.85 -10.93 -5.51
C SER A 152 -13.76 -11.40 -6.49
N ASP A 153 -12.89 -10.50 -6.92
CA ASP A 153 -11.80 -10.81 -7.89
C ASP A 153 -10.64 -11.58 -7.25
#